data_c28de90522ab7214f2567ecc65b46258
#
_entry.id   c28de90522ab7214f2567ecc65b46258
#
_cell.length_a   1.000
_cell.length_b   1.000
_cell.length_c   1.000
_cell.angle_alpha   90.00
_cell.angle_beta   90.00
_cell.angle_gamma   90.00
#
_symmetry.space_group_name_H-M   'P 1'
#
loop_
_entity.id
_entity.type
_entity.pdbx_description
1 polymer ?
#
loop_
_entity_poly.entity_id
_entity_poly.type
_entity_poly.pdbx_seq_one_letter_code
_entity_poly.pdbx_strand_id
1 'polypeptide(L)'
;MPDIRAILSLQPIAAEWNGCRFQISRPTLADLVEAVDVNTKSPENARAWCLYRHCQDTDGKPLFADVADAMAAPAGFAAKVVPQIEALYNEGVD
;
A
#
# COMPACT_ATOMS: atom_id res chain seq x y z
N MET A 1 -19.27 12.20 -21.16
CA MET A 1 -18.82 12.58 -19.83
C MET A 1 -18.41 11.35 -19.04
N PRO A 2 -17.25 11.37 -18.38
CA PRO A 2 -16.90 10.25 -17.54
C PRO A 2 -17.87 10.15 -16.36
N ASP A 3 -18.22 8.92 -16.02
CA ASP A 3 -19.03 8.65 -14.85
C ASP A 3 -18.14 8.77 -13.61
N ILE A 4 -18.56 9.56 -12.65
CA ILE A 4 -17.79 9.76 -11.41
C ILE A 4 -17.54 8.41 -10.69
N ARG A 5 -18.48 7.47 -10.77
CA ARG A 5 -18.30 6.14 -10.20
C ARG A 5 -17.13 5.39 -10.85
N ALA A 6 -16.98 5.54 -12.17
CA ALA A 6 -15.85 4.92 -12.88
C ALA A 6 -14.52 5.52 -12.43
N ILE A 7 -14.48 6.84 -12.20
CA ILE A 7 -13.28 7.53 -11.70
C ILE A 7 -12.97 7.10 -10.29
N LEU A 8 -13.98 6.84 -9.46
CA LEU A 8 -13.80 6.40 -8.08
C LEU A 8 -13.44 4.92 -7.96
N SER A 9 -13.55 4.17 -9.05
CA SER A 9 -13.17 2.76 -9.09
C SER A 9 -11.65 2.64 -8.98
N LEU A 10 -11.17 2.01 -7.90
CA LEU A 10 -9.76 1.93 -7.62
C LEU A 10 -9.13 0.68 -8.26
N GLN A 11 -8.23 0.92 -9.22
CA GLN A 11 -7.46 -0.14 -9.85
C GLN A 11 -6.09 -0.24 -9.18
N PRO A 12 -5.61 -1.46 -8.89
CA PRO A 12 -4.28 -1.61 -8.31
C PRO A 12 -3.20 -1.16 -9.30
N ILE A 13 -2.05 -0.77 -8.77
CA ILE A 13 -0.91 -0.32 -9.56
C ILE A 13 0.07 -1.49 -9.73
N ALA A 14 0.46 -1.76 -10.97
CA ALA A 14 1.47 -2.78 -11.25
C ALA A 14 2.82 -2.34 -10.70
N ALA A 15 3.54 -3.26 -10.09
CA ALA A 15 4.86 -3.02 -9.54
C ALA A 15 5.75 -4.22 -9.79
N GLU A 16 7.05 -4.03 -9.59
CA GLU A 16 8.04 -5.09 -9.80
C GLU A 16 9.21 -4.91 -8.83
N TRP A 17 9.73 -6.03 -8.35
CA TRP A 17 10.93 -6.04 -7.55
C TRP A 17 11.75 -7.28 -7.89
N ASN A 18 13.00 -7.06 -8.28
CA ASN A 18 13.93 -8.13 -8.67
C ASN A 18 13.34 -9.09 -9.74
N GLY A 19 12.63 -8.51 -10.73
CA GLY A 19 12.04 -9.28 -11.82
C GLY A 19 10.72 -9.96 -11.49
N CYS A 20 10.27 -9.86 -10.24
CA CYS A 20 8.99 -10.45 -9.82
C CYS A 20 7.91 -9.39 -9.81
N ARG A 21 6.77 -9.69 -10.42
CA ARG A 21 5.64 -8.79 -10.52
C ARG A 21 4.71 -8.94 -9.33
N PHE A 22 4.21 -7.81 -8.89
CA PHE A 22 3.17 -7.75 -7.87
C PHE A 22 2.33 -6.49 -8.11
N GLN A 23 1.40 -6.20 -7.24
CA GLN A 23 0.62 -4.98 -7.38
C GLN A 23 0.41 -4.31 -6.03
N ILE A 24 0.11 -3.01 -6.09
CA ILE A 24 -0.11 -2.18 -4.91
C ILE A 24 -1.55 -1.68 -4.98
N SER A 25 -2.35 -1.98 -3.97
CA SER A 25 -3.72 -1.49 -3.90
C SER A 25 -3.74 0.01 -3.60
N ARG A 26 -4.65 0.74 -4.24
CA ARG A 26 -4.79 2.17 -3.97
C ARG A 26 -5.49 2.38 -2.63
N PRO A 27 -5.04 3.38 -1.84
CA PRO A 27 -5.67 3.64 -0.55
C PRO A 27 -7.12 4.11 -0.69
N THR A 28 -7.95 3.62 0.23
CA THR A 28 -9.32 4.10 0.39
C THR A 28 -9.36 5.12 1.54
N LEU A 29 -10.51 5.73 1.76
CA LEU A 29 -10.70 6.61 2.93
C LEU A 29 -10.49 5.83 4.24
N ALA A 30 -10.99 4.58 4.30
CA ALA A 30 -10.79 3.73 5.46
C ALA A 30 -9.30 3.48 5.71
N ASP A 31 -8.51 3.28 4.64
CA ASP A 31 -7.06 3.09 4.75
C ASP A 31 -6.40 4.35 5.31
N LEU A 32 -6.82 5.54 4.88
CA LEU A 32 -6.26 6.79 5.37
C LEU A 32 -6.51 6.96 6.88
N VAL A 33 -7.73 6.66 7.32
CA VAL A 33 -8.08 6.73 8.75
C VAL A 33 -7.21 5.78 9.56
N GLU A 34 -7.05 4.54 9.08
CA GLU A 34 -6.23 3.55 9.77
C GLU A 34 -4.75 3.93 9.76
N ALA A 35 -4.25 4.50 8.65
CA ALA A 35 -2.87 4.95 8.55
C ALA A 35 -2.56 6.03 9.60
N VAL A 36 -3.47 6.98 9.79
CA VAL A 36 -3.31 8.02 10.81
C VAL A 36 -3.26 7.41 12.20
N ASP A 37 -4.14 6.43 12.47
CA ASP A 37 -4.18 5.74 13.75
C ASP A 37 -2.87 4.99 14.03
N VAL A 38 -2.36 4.26 13.04
CA VAL A 38 -1.10 3.51 13.16
C VAL A 38 0.06 4.47 13.39
N ASN A 39 0.14 5.58 12.63
CA ASN A 39 1.20 6.57 12.80
C ASN A 39 1.17 7.25 14.17
N THR A 40 0.00 7.35 14.77
CA THR A 40 -0.17 7.97 16.10
C THR A 40 0.16 7.01 17.23
N LYS A 41 -0.33 5.77 17.13
CA LYS A 41 -0.23 4.79 18.23
C LYS A 41 1.01 3.90 18.15
N SER A 42 1.44 3.58 16.95
CA SER A 42 2.54 2.64 16.71
C SER A 42 3.37 3.08 15.51
N PRO A 43 4.01 4.26 15.58
CA PRO A 43 4.78 4.79 14.44
C PRO A 43 5.88 3.85 13.96
N GLU A 44 6.41 3.00 14.83
CA GLU A 44 7.43 2.00 14.49
C GLU A 44 6.88 0.93 13.53
N ASN A 45 5.57 0.74 13.48
CA ASN A 45 4.93 -0.25 12.61
C ASN A 45 4.38 0.34 11.32
N ALA A 46 4.45 1.67 11.14
CA ALA A 46 3.79 2.35 10.03
C ALA A 46 4.22 1.81 8.66
N ARG A 47 5.51 1.61 8.45
CA ARG A 47 6.03 1.10 7.17
C ARG A 47 5.59 -0.34 6.91
N ALA A 48 5.69 -1.19 7.92
CA ALA A 48 5.25 -2.58 7.80
C ALA A 48 3.75 -2.65 7.55
N TRP A 49 2.96 -1.79 8.20
CA TRP A 49 1.53 -1.72 7.96
C TRP A 49 1.23 -1.37 6.51
N CYS A 50 1.95 -0.40 5.92
CA CYS A 50 1.79 -0.04 4.50
C CYS A 50 2.02 -1.25 3.60
N LEU A 51 3.07 -2.01 3.84
CA LEU A 51 3.37 -3.20 3.06
C LEU A 51 2.28 -4.26 3.21
N TYR A 52 1.90 -4.53 4.44
CA TYR A 52 0.85 -5.51 4.75
C TYR A 52 -0.48 -5.13 4.08
N ARG A 53 -0.85 -3.86 4.19
CA ARG A 53 -2.18 -3.42 3.73
C ARG A 53 -2.27 -3.31 2.21
N HIS A 54 -1.19 -2.94 1.53
CA HIS A 54 -1.27 -2.57 0.11
C HIS A 54 -0.58 -3.52 -0.86
N CYS A 55 0.41 -4.29 -0.42
CA CYS A 55 1.11 -5.21 -1.33
C CYS A 55 0.28 -6.47 -1.57
N GLN A 56 0.05 -6.79 -2.84
CA GLN A 56 -0.75 -7.94 -3.27
C GLN A 56 0.00 -8.70 -4.36
N ASP A 57 -0.31 -9.98 -4.53
CA ASP A 57 0.15 -10.70 -5.71
C ASP A 57 -0.69 -10.27 -6.93
N THR A 58 -0.38 -10.82 -8.10
CA THR A 58 -1.09 -10.45 -9.33
C THR A 58 -2.55 -10.91 -9.35
N ASP A 59 -2.95 -11.77 -8.43
CA ASP A 59 -4.33 -12.21 -8.26
C ASP A 59 -5.10 -11.37 -7.22
N GLY A 60 -4.44 -10.39 -6.62
CA GLY A 60 -5.07 -9.52 -5.63
C GLY A 60 -5.04 -10.04 -4.20
N LYS A 61 -4.28 -11.11 -3.94
CA LYS A 61 -4.15 -11.67 -2.60
C LYS A 61 -3.02 -10.97 -1.83
N PRO A 62 -3.21 -10.73 -0.52
CA PRO A 62 -2.14 -10.09 0.28
C PRO A 62 -0.83 -10.86 0.20
N LEU A 63 0.29 -10.14 0.03
CA LEU A 63 1.63 -10.73 0.06
C LEU A 63 2.06 -11.09 1.48
N PHE A 64 1.56 -10.37 2.48
CA PHE A 64 1.94 -10.55 3.88
C PHE A 64 0.72 -10.94 4.69
N ALA A 65 0.88 -11.89 5.60
CA ALA A 65 -0.21 -12.41 6.41
C ALA A 65 -0.67 -11.39 7.47
N ASP A 66 0.28 -10.59 7.98
CA ASP A 66 0.03 -9.58 9.01
C ASP A 66 1.20 -8.58 9.05
N VAL A 67 1.13 -7.62 9.97
CA VAL A 67 2.17 -6.60 10.13
C VAL A 67 3.51 -7.22 10.54
N ALA A 68 3.49 -8.23 11.40
CA ALA A 68 4.70 -8.91 11.83
C ALA A 68 5.41 -9.61 10.66
N ASP A 69 4.63 -10.22 9.77
CA ASP A 69 5.16 -10.84 8.55
C ASP A 69 5.79 -9.78 7.63
N ALA A 70 5.15 -8.63 7.48
CA ALA A 70 5.67 -7.52 6.69
C ALA A 70 6.96 -6.95 7.28
N MET A 71 7.10 -6.96 8.62
CA MET A 71 8.34 -6.53 9.28
C MET A 71 9.54 -7.39 8.92
N ALA A 72 9.31 -8.64 8.51
CA ALA A 72 10.36 -9.55 8.09
C ALA A 72 10.76 -9.36 6.61
N ALA A 73 10.11 -8.46 5.88
CA ALA A 73 10.43 -8.20 4.48
C ALA A 73 11.85 -7.65 4.35
N PRO A 74 12.53 -7.90 3.21
CA PRO A 74 13.85 -7.33 2.98
C PRO A 74 13.83 -5.80 3.05
N ALA A 75 14.82 -5.21 3.71
CA ALA A 75 14.90 -3.76 3.85
C ALA A 75 14.92 -3.05 2.49
N GLY A 76 15.58 -3.65 1.49
CA GLY A 76 15.61 -3.07 0.14
C GLY A 76 14.25 -3.05 -0.53
N PHE A 77 13.42 -4.07 -0.28
CA PHE A 77 12.04 -4.10 -0.77
C PHE A 77 11.24 -2.95 -0.13
N ALA A 78 11.31 -2.82 1.18
CA ALA A 78 10.60 -1.76 1.90
C ALA A 78 11.07 -0.37 1.44
N ALA A 79 12.38 -0.18 1.31
CA ALA A 79 12.95 1.11 0.90
C ALA A 79 12.47 1.55 -0.49
N LYS A 80 12.20 0.59 -1.38
CA LYS A 80 11.69 0.88 -2.72
C LYS A 80 10.18 1.08 -2.74
N VAL A 81 9.45 0.23 -2.04
CA VAL A 81 7.99 0.12 -2.18
C VAL A 81 7.24 1.07 -1.26
N VAL A 82 7.69 1.26 -0.02
CA VAL A 82 6.99 2.13 0.94
C VAL A 82 6.82 3.55 0.41
N PRO A 83 7.85 4.20 -0.19
CA PRO A 83 7.65 5.54 -0.76
C PRO A 83 6.60 5.59 -1.87
N GLN A 84 6.48 4.52 -2.66
CA GLN A 84 5.45 4.43 -3.70
C GLN A 84 4.06 4.40 -3.08
N ILE A 85 3.88 3.65 -1.99
CA ILE A 85 2.61 3.58 -1.26
C ILE A 85 2.29 4.93 -0.63
N GLU A 86 3.27 5.54 0.03
CA GLU A 86 3.09 6.85 0.67
C GLU A 86 2.67 7.92 -0.34
N ALA A 87 3.25 7.88 -1.54
CA ALA A 87 2.88 8.82 -2.60
C ALA A 87 1.41 8.70 -2.99
N LEU A 88 0.83 7.50 -2.91
CA LEU A 88 -0.58 7.29 -3.22
C LEU A 88 -1.50 7.98 -2.21
N TYR A 89 -1.09 8.07 -0.94
CA TYR A 89 -1.85 8.77 0.08
C TYR A 89 -1.86 10.28 -0.13
N ASN A 90 -0.87 10.79 -0.88
CA ASN A 90 -0.77 12.22 -1.18
C ASN A 90 -1.37 12.58 -2.54
N GLU A 91 -1.85 11.60 -3.31
CA GLU A 91 -2.48 11.84 -4.61
C GLU A 91 -3.75 12.68 -4.43
N GLY A 92 -3.86 13.76 -5.20
CA GLY A 92 -5.04 14.60 -5.15
C GLY A 92 -5.10 15.57 -3.98
N VAL A 93 -4.05 15.63 -3.17
CA VAL A 93 -3.94 16.58 -2.06
C VAL A 93 -3.20 17.82 -2.55
N ASP A 94 -3.94 18.77 -3.05
CA ASP A 94 -3.39 20.02 -3.55
C ASP A 94 -4.02 21.21 -2.83
#